data_47d1ae3bf9a0bb9424f128b08c2e372c
#
_entry.id   47d1ae3bf9a0bb9424f128b08c2e372c
#
_cell.length_a   1.000
_cell.length_b   1.000
_cell.length_c   1.000
_cell.angle_alpha   90.00
_cell.angle_beta   90.00
_cell.angle_gamma   90.00
#
_symmetry.space_group_name_H-M   'P 1'
#
loop_
_entity.id
_entity.type
_entity.pdbx_description
1 polymer ?
#
loop_
_entity_poly.entity_id
_entity_poly.type
_entity_poly.pdbx_seq_one_letter_code
_entity_poly.pdbx_strand_id
1 'polypeptide(L)'
;MEENRIVLITGAKGGLGSFVTEAFLAAGDIVIGTSKSIQASDFSNPRFVAKASDLTDPASTSHLVDCVMERFRRIDVLVHVMGGFSGGKPIGETDDATWDRMMNLNLRSGFNILRAVIPPMRAAGSGRIVAIASRAAAEPAANIAAYGASKAGLVSLIKSAALENKDRGITVNAVLPGGMNTDANRKADPAADFSRWVPPENVADLVVFLSSDAASQITGAAIPVYGKEA
;
A
#
# COMPACT_ATOMS: atom_id res chain seq x y z
N MET A 1 10.23 4.28 -27.92
CA MET A 1 9.99 4.99 -26.63
C MET A 1 9.29 3.98 -25.74
N GLU A 2 9.87 3.62 -24.62
CA GLU A 2 9.16 2.80 -23.64
C GLU A 2 7.91 3.56 -23.19
N GLU A 3 6.77 2.89 -23.26
CA GLU A 3 5.50 3.47 -22.87
C GLU A 3 5.48 3.63 -21.35
N ASN A 4 5.17 4.83 -20.83
CA ASN A 4 5.18 5.09 -19.39
C ASN A 4 4.20 4.13 -18.67
N ARG A 5 4.64 3.51 -17.58
CA ARG A 5 3.77 2.61 -16.81
C ARG A 5 2.63 3.39 -16.15
N ILE A 6 1.50 2.73 -16.00
CA ILE A 6 0.32 3.24 -15.29
C ILE A 6 0.34 2.66 -13.87
N VAL A 7 0.55 3.54 -12.89
CA VAL A 7 0.74 3.19 -11.48
C VAL A 7 -0.44 3.69 -10.65
N LEU A 8 -1.20 2.79 -10.05
CA LEU A 8 -2.27 3.13 -9.12
C LEU A 8 -1.76 3.06 -7.68
N ILE A 9 -1.78 4.20 -6.97
CA ILE A 9 -1.29 4.29 -5.58
C ILE A 9 -2.44 4.66 -4.66
N THR A 10 -2.75 3.79 -3.70
CA THR A 10 -3.76 4.06 -2.67
C THR A 10 -3.12 4.73 -1.46
N GLY A 11 -3.82 5.67 -0.83
CA GLY A 11 -3.26 6.45 0.27
C GLY A 11 -2.14 7.40 -0.19
N ALA A 12 -2.16 7.83 -1.45
CA ALA A 12 -1.08 8.50 -2.18
C ALA A 12 -0.53 9.77 -1.50
N LYS A 13 -1.36 10.52 -0.75
CA LYS A 13 -0.92 11.74 -0.03
C LYS A 13 -0.66 11.53 1.46
N GLY A 14 -0.68 10.27 1.94
CA GLY A 14 -0.32 9.93 3.32
C GLY A 14 1.17 10.04 3.60
N GLY A 15 1.56 9.86 4.87
CA GLY A 15 2.95 10.02 5.31
C GLY A 15 3.98 9.20 4.52
N LEU A 16 3.70 7.93 4.20
CA LEU A 16 4.52 7.13 3.28
C LEU A 16 4.07 7.30 1.82
N GLY A 17 2.75 7.45 1.59
CA GLY A 17 2.19 7.51 0.25
C GLY A 17 2.73 8.66 -0.59
N SER A 18 3.03 9.81 0.01
CA SER A 18 3.65 10.93 -0.69
C SER A 18 5.04 10.60 -1.23
N PHE A 19 5.89 9.96 -0.43
CA PHE A 19 7.23 9.54 -0.86
C PHE A 19 7.15 8.49 -1.97
N VAL A 20 6.25 7.52 -1.85
CA VAL A 20 6.01 6.52 -2.91
C VAL A 20 5.52 7.18 -4.19
N THR A 21 4.56 8.11 -4.09
CA THR A 21 4.04 8.85 -5.25
C THR A 21 5.13 9.64 -5.96
N GLU A 22 5.95 10.38 -5.21
CA GLU A 22 7.07 11.17 -5.76
C GLU A 22 8.13 10.28 -6.40
N ALA A 23 8.45 9.12 -5.80
CA ALA A 23 9.42 8.19 -6.37
C ALA A 23 8.98 7.64 -7.75
N PHE A 24 7.72 7.25 -7.91
CA PHE A 24 7.20 6.81 -9.22
C PHE A 24 7.11 7.95 -10.23
N LEU A 25 6.72 9.16 -9.81
CA LEU A 25 6.71 10.33 -10.68
C LEU A 25 8.13 10.70 -11.16
N ALA A 26 9.13 10.60 -10.27
CA ALA A 26 10.54 10.81 -10.59
C ALA A 26 11.08 9.73 -11.56
N ALA A 27 10.59 8.49 -11.46
CA ALA A 27 10.89 7.42 -12.40
C ALA A 27 10.25 7.62 -13.80
N GLY A 28 9.39 8.63 -13.95
CA GLY A 28 8.73 8.95 -15.23
C GLY A 28 7.38 8.27 -15.45
N ASP A 29 6.86 7.55 -14.45
CA ASP A 29 5.58 6.86 -14.54
C ASP A 29 4.39 7.83 -14.52
N ILE A 30 3.24 7.40 -15.04
CA ILE A 30 1.95 8.08 -14.86
C ILE A 30 1.34 7.53 -13.56
N VAL A 31 1.14 8.39 -12.58
CA VAL A 31 0.64 8.00 -11.27
C VAL A 31 -0.80 8.42 -11.07
N ILE A 32 -1.67 7.45 -10.83
CA ILE A 32 -3.03 7.68 -10.36
C ILE A 32 -3.02 7.54 -8.84
N GLY A 33 -3.05 8.67 -8.14
CA GLY A 33 -3.13 8.71 -6.70
C GLY A 33 -4.58 8.68 -6.22
N THR A 34 -4.90 7.85 -5.21
CA THR A 34 -6.23 7.82 -4.61
C THR A 34 -6.22 7.93 -3.09
N SER A 35 -7.14 8.68 -2.57
CA SER A 35 -7.60 8.77 -1.17
C SER A 35 -8.97 9.46 -1.15
N LYS A 36 -9.65 9.50 0.00
CA LYS A 36 -10.96 10.19 0.12
C LYS A 36 -10.90 11.69 -0.22
N SER A 37 -9.76 12.34 0.00
CA SER A 37 -9.60 13.80 -0.11
C SER A 37 -8.45 14.24 -1.02
N ILE A 38 -8.01 13.36 -1.93
CA ILE A 38 -6.91 13.69 -2.85
C ILE A 38 -7.36 14.72 -3.90
N GLN A 39 -6.46 15.63 -4.24
CA GLN A 39 -6.67 16.67 -5.24
C GLN A 39 -5.49 16.72 -6.21
N ALA A 40 -5.71 17.26 -7.41
CA ALA A 40 -4.64 17.41 -8.40
C ALA A 40 -3.50 18.34 -7.92
N SER A 41 -3.81 19.29 -7.04
CA SER A 41 -2.86 20.20 -6.41
C SER A 41 -1.97 19.56 -5.33
N ASP A 42 -2.25 18.32 -4.90
CA ASP A 42 -1.42 17.64 -3.89
C ASP A 42 -0.01 17.30 -4.44
N PHE A 43 0.15 17.19 -5.78
CA PHE A 43 1.43 16.95 -6.44
C PHE A 43 1.57 17.79 -7.72
N SER A 44 2.60 18.64 -7.76
CA SER A 44 2.87 19.52 -8.91
C SER A 44 3.62 18.80 -10.03
N ASN A 45 3.02 17.73 -10.59
CA ASN A 45 3.60 16.95 -11.68
C ASN A 45 2.52 16.64 -12.73
N PRO A 46 2.74 16.92 -14.03
CA PRO A 46 1.74 16.69 -15.08
C PRO A 46 1.40 15.21 -15.31
N ARG A 47 2.22 14.29 -14.80
CA ARG A 47 1.96 12.84 -14.84
C ARG A 47 1.15 12.36 -13.64
N PHE A 48 0.79 13.25 -12.71
CA PHE A 48 -0.06 12.91 -11.59
C PHE A 48 -1.54 13.10 -11.91
N VAL A 49 -2.36 12.12 -11.56
CA VAL A 49 -3.81 12.15 -11.71
C VAL A 49 -4.46 11.82 -10.36
N ALA A 50 -5.19 12.77 -9.79
CA ALA A 50 -5.96 12.54 -8.58
C ALA A 50 -7.31 11.89 -8.89
N LYS A 51 -7.64 10.82 -8.14
CA LYS A 51 -8.96 10.15 -8.17
C LYS A 51 -9.43 9.87 -6.75
N ALA A 52 -10.37 10.66 -6.26
CA ALA A 52 -10.94 10.44 -4.94
C ALA A 52 -11.77 9.14 -4.91
N SER A 53 -11.56 8.32 -3.88
CA SER A 53 -12.31 7.08 -3.68
C SER A 53 -12.26 6.63 -2.21
N ASP A 54 -13.35 6.02 -1.75
CA ASP A 54 -13.40 5.29 -0.48
C ASP A 54 -13.17 3.80 -0.74
N LEU A 55 -11.97 3.30 -0.47
CA LEU A 55 -11.64 1.89 -0.69
C LEU A 55 -12.26 0.94 0.33
N THR A 56 -12.90 1.45 1.39
CA THR A 56 -13.71 0.60 2.30
C THR A 56 -15.05 0.25 1.69
N ASP A 57 -15.51 1.03 0.70
CA ASP A 57 -16.70 0.76 -0.10
C ASP A 57 -16.33 0.00 -1.40
N PRO A 58 -16.89 -1.21 -1.61
CA PRO A 58 -16.62 -2.00 -2.81
C PRO A 58 -17.04 -1.33 -4.12
N ALA A 59 -18.16 -0.61 -4.13
CA ALA A 59 -18.67 0.04 -5.34
C ALA A 59 -17.77 1.22 -5.74
N SER A 60 -17.36 2.05 -4.77
CA SER A 60 -16.41 3.15 -4.98
C SER A 60 -15.06 2.62 -5.49
N THR A 61 -14.59 1.47 -4.97
CA THR A 61 -13.34 0.85 -5.40
C THR A 61 -13.42 0.33 -6.83
N SER A 62 -14.51 -0.36 -7.21
CA SER A 62 -14.72 -0.81 -8.59
C SER A 62 -14.76 0.37 -9.55
N HIS A 63 -15.54 1.39 -9.23
CA HIS A 63 -15.64 2.60 -10.07
C HIS A 63 -14.29 3.30 -10.27
N LEU A 64 -13.43 3.35 -9.24
CA LEU A 64 -12.07 3.86 -9.37
C LEU A 64 -11.29 3.12 -10.45
N VAL A 65 -11.28 1.77 -10.38
CA VAL A 65 -10.55 0.93 -11.33
C VAL A 65 -11.13 1.05 -12.73
N ASP A 66 -12.46 1.08 -12.87
CA ASP A 66 -13.14 1.27 -14.15
C ASP A 66 -12.73 2.60 -14.81
N CYS A 67 -12.73 3.71 -14.05
CA CYS A 67 -12.25 5.00 -14.55
C CYS A 67 -10.78 4.98 -15.02
N VAL A 68 -9.90 4.25 -14.32
CA VAL A 68 -8.51 4.09 -14.74
C VAL A 68 -8.43 3.29 -16.02
N MET A 69 -9.15 2.18 -16.11
CA MET A 69 -9.19 1.32 -17.29
C MET A 69 -9.82 2.00 -18.50
N GLU A 70 -10.87 2.79 -18.32
CA GLU A 70 -11.47 3.59 -19.39
C GLU A 70 -10.47 4.57 -20.00
N ARG A 71 -9.69 5.26 -19.17
CA ARG A 71 -8.76 6.30 -19.60
C ARG A 71 -7.44 5.77 -20.13
N PHE A 72 -6.86 4.76 -19.45
CA PHE A 72 -5.49 4.32 -19.71
C PHE A 72 -5.40 2.91 -20.31
N ARG A 73 -6.50 2.14 -20.30
CA ARG A 73 -6.62 0.77 -20.84
C ARG A 73 -5.75 -0.27 -20.14
N ARG A 74 -4.96 0.12 -19.12
CA ARG A 74 -4.04 -0.74 -18.37
C ARG A 74 -3.81 -0.23 -16.95
N ILE A 75 -3.39 -1.11 -16.08
CA ILE A 75 -2.78 -0.83 -14.78
C ILE A 75 -1.57 -1.74 -14.67
N ASP A 76 -0.37 -1.17 -14.69
CA ASP A 76 0.87 -1.96 -14.66
C ASP A 76 1.30 -2.25 -13.23
N VAL A 77 1.07 -1.28 -12.34
CA VAL A 77 1.49 -1.36 -10.94
C VAL A 77 0.33 -0.94 -10.03
N LEU A 78 0.08 -1.72 -8.99
CA LEU A 78 -0.72 -1.33 -7.83
C LEU A 78 0.20 -1.21 -6.61
N VAL A 79 0.22 -0.03 -5.97
CA VAL A 79 0.82 0.14 -4.65
C VAL A 79 -0.28 0.43 -3.64
N HIS A 80 -0.55 -0.53 -2.75
CA HIS A 80 -1.54 -0.36 -1.69
C HIS A 80 -0.88 0.14 -0.41
N VAL A 81 -0.87 1.48 -0.25
CA VAL A 81 -0.31 2.15 0.94
C VAL A 81 -1.40 2.49 1.96
N MET A 82 -2.66 2.61 1.51
CA MET A 82 -3.77 2.95 2.40
C MET A 82 -3.82 2.06 3.63
N GLY A 83 -3.97 2.70 4.77
CA GLY A 83 -4.12 2.04 6.06
C GLY A 83 -4.18 3.06 7.18
N GLY A 84 -4.36 2.58 8.39
CA GLY A 84 -4.36 3.40 9.59
C GLY A 84 -3.90 2.61 10.80
N PHE A 85 -3.58 3.31 11.86
CA PHE A 85 -3.15 2.76 13.14
C PHE A 85 -4.15 3.12 14.24
N SER A 86 -4.39 2.19 15.13
CA SER A 86 -4.97 2.40 16.45
C SER A 86 -4.45 1.35 17.42
N GLY A 87 -4.10 1.80 18.60
CA GLY A 87 -3.59 0.95 19.66
C GLY A 87 -3.66 1.67 21.01
N GLY A 88 -2.96 1.12 22.01
CA GLY A 88 -2.86 1.70 23.36
C GLY A 88 -3.74 1.02 24.40
N LYS A 89 -4.57 0.03 24.00
CA LYS A 89 -5.42 -0.73 24.92
C LYS A 89 -5.12 -2.23 24.81
N PRO A 90 -5.12 -2.97 25.93
CA PRO A 90 -5.06 -4.42 25.90
C PRO A 90 -6.32 -5.00 25.19
N ILE A 91 -6.22 -6.26 24.76
CA ILE A 91 -7.27 -6.89 23.93
C ILE A 91 -8.63 -6.92 24.65
N GLY A 92 -8.65 -7.13 25.96
CA GLY A 92 -9.90 -7.14 26.75
C GLY A 92 -10.58 -5.77 26.91
N GLU A 93 -9.90 -4.67 26.53
CA GLU A 93 -10.41 -3.29 26.60
C GLU A 93 -10.55 -2.65 25.22
N THR A 94 -10.21 -3.39 24.15
CA THR A 94 -10.36 -2.91 22.78
C THR A 94 -11.84 -2.97 22.39
N ASP A 95 -12.42 -1.82 22.08
CA ASP A 95 -13.82 -1.71 21.67
C ASP A 95 -14.06 -2.16 20.21
N ASP A 96 -15.29 -2.58 19.92
CA ASP A 96 -15.70 -3.05 18.58
C ASP A 96 -15.48 -1.99 17.50
N ALA A 97 -15.68 -0.70 17.81
CA ALA A 97 -15.45 0.38 16.86
C ALA A 97 -13.97 0.49 16.44
N THR A 98 -13.05 0.28 17.36
CA THR A 98 -11.62 0.24 17.08
C THR A 98 -11.26 -1.00 16.25
N TRP A 99 -11.82 -2.17 16.60
CA TRP A 99 -11.65 -3.39 15.83
C TRP A 99 -12.16 -3.22 14.39
N ASP A 100 -13.41 -2.81 14.21
CA ASP A 100 -14.04 -2.64 12.91
C ASP A 100 -13.29 -1.61 12.05
N ARG A 101 -12.86 -0.52 12.65
CA ARG A 101 -12.06 0.50 11.95
C ARG A 101 -10.75 -0.07 11.44
N MET A 102 -10.00 -0.86 12.23
CA MET A 102 -8.74 -1.45 11.78
C MET A 102 -8.97 -2.49 10.69
N MET A 103 -9.97 -3.35 10.85
CA MET A 103 -10.34 -4.33 9.83
C MET A 103 -10.78 -3.66 8.52
N ASN A 104 -11.58 -2.62 8.58
CA ASN A 104 -12.05 -1.92 7.39
C ASN A 104 -10.93 -1.14 6.68
N LEU A 105 -10.12 -0.37 7.42
CA LEU A 105 -9.06 0.44 6.82
C LEU A 105 -7.91 -0.38 6.27
N ASN A 106 -7.48 -1.45 6.96
CA ASN A 106 -6.26 -2.17 6.62
C ASN A 106 -6.51 -3.44 5.81
N LEU A 107 -7.59 -4.18 6.11
CA LEU A 107 -7.85 -5.48 5.51
C LEU A 107 -8.92 -5.41 4.41
N ARG A 108 -10.09 -4.83 4.71
CA ARG A 108 -11.20 -4.72 3.75
C ARG A 108 -10.81 -3.88 2.53
N SER A 109 -10.14 -2.75 2.74
CA SER A 109 -9.66 -1.91 1.64
C SER A 109 -8.66 -2.66 0.74
N GLY A 110 -7.74 -3.41 1.34
CA GLY A 110 -6.80 -4.27 0.61
C GLY A 110 -7.51 -5.34 -0.22
N PHE A 111 -8.49 -6.03 0.37
CA PHE A 111 -9.31 -7.00 -0.34
C PHE A 111 -10.08 -6.36 -1.51
N ASN A 112 -10.72 -5.22 -1.31
CA ASN A 112 -11.50 -4.54 -2.34
C ASN A 112 -10.64 -4.14 -3.53
N ILE A 113 -9.47 -3.51 -3.28
CA ILE A 113 -8.60 -3.06 -4.37
C ILE A 113 -7.94 -4.22 -5.13
N LEU A 114 -7.50 -5.28 -4.42
CA LEU A 114 -6.97 -6.48 -5.06
C LEU A 114 -8.01 -7.15 -5.96
N ARG A 115 -9.24 -7.30 -5.46
CA ARG A 115 -10.36 -7.88 -6.22
C ARG A 115 -10.67 -7.09 -7.49
N ALA A 116 -10.54 -5.77 -7.47
CA ALA A 116 -10.82 -4.91 -8.60
C ALA A 116 -9.67 -4.86 -9.62
N VAL A 117 -8.40 -4.89 -9.17
CA VAL A 117 -7.23 -4.70 -10.05
C VAL A 117 -6.72 -6.01 -10.64
N ILE A 118 -6.83 -7.14 -9.95
CA ILE A 118 -6.31 -8.43 -10.45
C ILE A 118 -6.96 -8.88 -11.78
N PRO A 119 -8.29 -8.76 -12.01
CA PRO A 119 -8.87 -9.18 -13.28
C PRO A 119 -8.30 -8.47 -14.51
N PRO A 120 -8.20 -7.13 -14.57
CA PRO A 120 -7.58 -6.46 -15.72
C PRO A 120 -6.08 -6.78 -15.87
N MET A 121 -5.32 -6.97 -14.78
CA MET A 121 -3.92 -7.42 -14.86
C MET A 121 -3.81 -8.84 -15.43
N ARG A 122 -4.71 -9.76 -15.04
CA ARG A 122 -4.78 -11.11 -15.63
C ARG A 122 -5.09 -11.06 -17.13
N ALA A 123 -5.99 -10.21 -17.54
CA ALA A 123 -6.33 -10.02 -18.96
C ALA A 123 -5.13 -9.50 -19.77
N ALA A 124 -4.32 -8.63 -19.17
CA ALA A 124 -3.08 -8.11 -19.76
C ALA A 124 -1.91 -9.11 -19.71
N GLY A 125 -1.98 -10.16 -18.88
CA GLY A 125 -0.89 -11.12 -18.66
C GLY A 125 0.33 -10.52 -17.94
N SER A 126 0.18 -9.39 -17.27
CA SER A 126 1.25 -8.68 -16.58
C SER A 126 0.71 -7.82 -15.45
N GLY A 127 1.48 -7.68 -14.37
CA GLY A 127 1.15 -6.77 -13.27
C GLY A 127 2.16 -6.85 -12.14
N ARG A 128 2.29 -5.75 -11.38
CA ARG A 128 3.11 -5.66 -10.18
C ARG A 128 2.25 -5.12 -9.04
N ILE A 129 2.15 -5.87 -7.96
CA ILE A 129 1.35 -5.48 -6.78
C ILE A 129 2.25 -5.46 -5.56
N VAL A 130 2.30 -4.32 -4.88
CA VAL A 130 3.01 -4.15 -3.63
C VAL A 130 2.06 -3.56 -2.59
N ALA A 131 1.91 -4.24 -1.45
CA ALA A 131 1.10 -3.74 -0.33
C ALA A 131 1.97 -3.39 0.88
N ILE A 132 1.64 -2.29 1.54
CA ILE A 132 2.31 -1.89 2.77
C ILE A 132 1.58 -2.49 3.96
N ALA A 133 2.21 -3.49 4.57
CA ALA A 133 1.75 -4.09 5.81
C ALA A 133 2.36 -3.38 7.03
N SER A 134 3.00 -4.10 7.94
CA SER A 134 3.69 -3.57 9.12
C SER A 134 4.50 -4.68 9.77
N ARG A 135 5.55 -4.34 10.53
CA ARG A 135 6.23 -5.25 11.47
C ARG A 135 5.23 -6.00 12.36
N ALA A 136 4.17 -5.32 12.82
CA ALA A 136 3.12 -5.93 13.66
C ALA A 136 2.38 -7.11 13.00
N ALA A 137 2.49 -7.29 11.69
CA ALA A 137 1.93 -8.46 10.99
C ALA A 137 2.75 -9.74 11.21
N ALA A 138 4.05 -9.61 11.47
CA ALA A 138 4.98 -10.72 11.70
C ALA A 138 5.39 -10.84 13.17
N GLU A 139 5.52 -9.71 13.85
CA GLU A 139 5.97 -9.60 15.25
C GLU A 139 4.89 -8.91 16.08
N PRO A 140 3.97 -9.66 16.69
CA PRO A 140 2.90 -9.09 17.51
C PRO A 140 3.44 -8.30 18.71
N ALA A 141 2.77 -7.20 19.07
CA ALA A 141 3.08 -6.42 20.24
C ALA A 141 1.84 -6.22 21.12
N ALA A 142 2.07 -5.95 22.40
CA ALA A 142 0.98 -5.66 23.34
C ALA A 142 0.23 -4.38 22.93
N ASN A 143 -1.04 -4.32 23.26
CA ASN A 143 -1.90 -3.13 23.10
C ASN A 143 -2.18 -2.68 21.66
N ILE A 144 -1.88 -3.50 20.63
CA ILE A 144 -2.15 -3.22 19.21
C ILE A 144 -2.82 -4.40 18.50
N ALA A 145 -3.61 -5.20 19.21
CA ALA A 145 -4.15 -6.47 18.70
C ALA A 145 -4.98 -6.29 17.41
N ALA A 146 -5.92 -5.34 17.37
CA ALA A 146 -6.75 -5.08 16.18
C ALA A 146 -5.92 -4.65 14.96
N TYR A 147 -4.93 -3.79 15.18
CA TYR A 147 -3.99 -3.37 14.14
C TYR A 147 -3.15 -4.54 13.63
N GLY A 148 -2.49 -5.28 14.53
CA GLY A 148 -1.67 -6.45 14.20
C GLY A 148 -2.47 -7.49 13.41
N ALA A 149 -3.65 -7.86 13.89
CA ALA A 149 -4.54 -8.80 13.21
C ALA A 149 -4.93 -8.33 11.79
N SER A 150 -5.28 -7.04 11.63
CA SER A 150 -5.65 -6.49 10.33
C SER A 150 -4.48 -6.51 9.33
N LYS A 151 -3.26 -6.22 9.79
CA LYS A 151 -2.04 -6.25 8.95
C LYS A 151 -1.56 -7.68 8.66
N ALA A 152 -1.70 -8.60 9.60
CA ALA A 152 -1.45 -10.03 9.38
C ALA A 152 -2.43 -10.61 8.34
N GLY A 153 -3.72 -10.25 8.44
CA GLY A 153 -4.73 -10.60 7.44
C GLY A 153 -4.37 -10.08 6.04
N LEU A 154 -3.88 -8.84 5.94
CA LEU A 154 -3.42 -8.28 4.66
C LEU A 154 -2.25 -9.09 4.08
N VAL A 155 -1.25 -9.46 4.89
CA VAL A 155 -0.13 -10.32 4.44
C VAL A 155 -0.63 -11.66 3.93
N SER A 156 -1.62 -12.27 4.60
CA SER A 156 -2.24 -13.51 4.15
C SER A 156 -2.93 -13.35 2.79
N LEU A 157 -3.69 -12.27 2.57
CA LEU A 157 -4.31 -11.96 1.28
C LEU A 157 -3.27 -11.80 0.17
N ILE A 158 -2.16 -11.09 0.44
CA ILE A 158 -1.07 -10.89 -0.52
C ILE A 158 -0.45 -12.22 -0.92
N LYS A 159 -0.17 -13.10 0.03
CA LYS A 159 0.39 -14.44 -0.25
C LYS A 159 -0.58 -15.29 -1.06
N SER A 160 -1.87 -15.28 -0.75
CA SER A 160 -2.89 -15.99 -1.54
C SER A 160 -2.97 -15.45 -2.97
N ALA A 161 -3.02 -14.12 -3.13
CA ALA A 161 -3.05 -13.49 -4.44
C ALA A 161 -1.78 -13.81 -5.26
N ALA A 162 -0.60 -13.90 -4.62
CA ALA A 162 0.63 -14.32 -5.28
C ALA A 162 0.53 -15.74 -5.84
N LEU A 163 0.08 -16.69 -5.02
CA LEU A 163 -0.08 -18.10 -5.43
C LEU A 163 -1.10 -18.26 -6.57
N GLU A 164 -2.19 -17.49 -6.53
CA GLU A 164 -3.25 -17.53 -7.55
C GLU A 164 -2.82 -16.93 -8.90
N ASN A 165 -1.74 -16.13 -8.93
CA ASN A 165 -1.33 -15.33 -10.09
C ASN A 165 0.11 -15.62 -10.57
N LYS A 166 0.84 -16.55 -9.95
CA LYS A 166 2.24 -16.86 -10.29
C LYS A 166 2.47 -17.21 -11.77
N ASP A 167 1.48 -17.86 -12.39
CA ASP A 167 1.54 -18.29 -13.80
C ASP A 167 0.84 -17.29 -14.75
N ARG A 168 0.56 -16.06 -14.27
CA ARG A 168 -0.16 -15.01 -15.00
C ARG A 168 0.70 -13.77 -15.28
N GLY A 169 2.01 -13.86 -15.05
CA GLY A 169 2.91 -12.72 -15.22
C GLY A 169 2.75 -11.61 -14.15
N ILE A 170 2.04 -11.92 -13.04
CA ILE A 170 1.75 -10.95 -11.97
C ILE A 170 2.55 -11.32 -10.73
N THR A 171 3.31 -10.34 -10.20
CA THR A 171 3.94 -10.47 -8.88
C THR A 171 3.14 -9.75 -7.81
N VAL A 172 3.05 -10.32 -6.61
CA VAL A 172 2.29 -9.76 -5.49
C VAL A 172 3.12 -9.89 -4.21
N ASN A 173 3.55 -8.76 -3.63
CA ASN A 173 4.44 -8.74 -2.48
C ASN A 173 3.93 -7.80 -1.39
N ALA A 174 4.34 -8.05 -0.15
CA ALA A 174 4.12 -7.17 0.99
C ALA A 174 5.44 -6.60 1.50
N VAL A 175 5.45 -5.32 1.86
CA VAL A 175 6.54 -4.68 2.61
C VAL A 175 6.05 -4.46 4.04
N LEU A 176 6.89 -4.81 5.01
CA LEU A 176 6.59 -4.72 6.44
C LEU A 176 7.51 -3.67 7.10
N PRO A 177 7.15 -2.38 7.08
CA PRO A 177 7.95 -1.37 7.76
C PRO A 177 7.89 -1.52 9.27
N GLY A 178 8.99 -1.20 9.96
CA GLY A 178 9.04 -0.87 11.38
C GLY A 178 8.55 0.56 11.65
N GLY A 179 9.08 1.20 12.69
CA GLY A 179 8.84 2.61 12.95
C GLY A 179 9.34 3.46 11.78
N MET A 180 8.45 4.23 11.14
CA MET A 180 8.83 5.09 10.02
C MET A 180 9.01 6.54 10.48
N ASN A 181 10.07 7.18 9.99
CA ASN A 181 10.41 8.56 10.29
C ASN A 181 9.55 9.55 9.49
N THR A 182 8.25 9.57 9.78
CA THR A 182 7.28 10.50 9.19
C THR A 182 6.88 11.57 10.20
N ASP A 183 6.42 12.74 9.73
CA ASP A 183 5.94 13.81 10.60
C ASP A 183 4.80 13.37 11.51
N ALA A 184 3.90 12.51 11.02
CA ALA A 184 2.79 11.97 11.81
C ALA A 184 3.30 11.10 12.96
N ASN A 185 4.28 10.24 12.70
CA ASN A 185 4.86 9.36 13.73
C ASN A 185 5.69 10.16 14.75
N ARG A 186 6.49 11.13 14.30
CA ARG A 186 7.21 12.03 15.22
C ARG A 186 6.28 12.79 16.17
N LYS A 187 5.13 13.25 15.66
CA LYS A 187 4.11 13.90 16.49
C LYS A 187 3.42 12.95 17.45
N ALA A 188 3.25 11.68 17.06
CA ALA A 188 2.61 10.67 17.90
C ALA A 188 3.53 10.19 19.04
N ASP A 189 4.84 10.14 18.81
CA ASP A 189 5.84 9.76 19.83
C ASP A 189 7.04 10.73 19.78
N PRO A 190 6.93 11.92 20.40
CA PRO A 190 7.99 12.93 20.37
C PRO A 190 9.25 12.53 21.14
N ALA A 191 9.15 11.52 22.03
CA ALA A 191 10.25 11.06 22.87
C ALA A 191 11.09 9.94 22.23
N ALA A 192 10.65 9.40 21.10
CA ALA A 192 11.35 8.33 20.41
C ALA A 192 12.69 8.80 19.81
N ASP A 193 13.64 7.86 19.71
CA ASP A 193 14.87 8.08 18.95
C ASP A 193 14.62 7.86 17.45
N PHE A 194 14.31 8.93 16.74
CA PHE A 194 14.01 8.91 15.30
C PHE A 194 15.17 8.43 14.42
N SER A 195 16.43 8.44 14.95
CA SER A 195 17.60 7.94 14.21
C SER A 195 17.57 6.42 14.01
N ARG A 196 16.73 5.73 14.75
CA ARG A 196 16.51 4.27 14.64
C ARG A 196 15.40 3.92 13.66
N TRP A 197 14.53 4.88 13.35
CA TRP A 197 13.38 4.66 12.47
C TRP A 197 13.76 4.60 10.99
N VAL A 198 12.92 3.95 10.22
CA VAL A 198 13.12 3.79 8.77
C VAL A 198 12.80 5.10 8.06
N PRO A 199 13.71 5.66 7.25
CA PRO A 199 13.38 6.74 6.33
C PRO A 199 12.30 6.30 5.35
N PRO A 200 11.21 7.07 5.15
CA PRO A 200 10.14 6.69 4.20
C PRO A 200 10.65 6.51 2.77
N GLU A 201 11.70 7.24 2.38
CA GLU A 201 12.37 7.15 1.09
C GLU A 201 12.89 5.74 0.83
N ASN A 202 13.50 5.08 1.83
CA ASN A 202 14.04 3.72 1.69
C ASN A 202 12.92 2.69 1.45
N VAL A 203 11.73 2.93 2.03
CA VAL A 203 10.56 2.09 1.74
C VAL A 203 10.06 2.35 0.32
N ALA A 204 10.02 3.62 -0.11
CA ALA A 204 9.61 3.99 -1.46
C ALA A 204 10.55 3.37 -2.52
N ASP A 205 11.86 3.42 -2.32
CA ASP A 205 12.87 2.82 -3.21
C ASP A 205 12.67 1.30 -3.35
N LEU A 206 12.41 0.61 -2.22
CA LEU A 206 12.10 -0.82 -2.26
C LEU A 206 10.80 -1.11 -3.02
N VAL A 207 9.78 -0.27 -2.86
CA VAL A 207 8.49 -0.42 -3.57
C VAL A 207 8.69 -0.23 -5.08
N VAL A 208 9.47 0.77 -5.50
CA VAL A 208 9.82 0.97 -6.92
C VAL A 208 10.60 -0.22 -7.47
N PHE A 209 11.59 -0.74 -6.73
CA PHE A 209 12.34 -1.95 -7.12
C PHE A 209 11.41 -3.16 -7.28
N LEU A 210 10.54 -3.44 -6.31
CA LEU A 210 9.59 -4.57 -6.37
C LEU A 210 8.58 -4.43 -7.51
N SER A 211 8.38 -3.22 -8.01
CA SER A 211 7.51 -2.90 -9.14
C SER A 211 8.25 -2.93 -10.49
N SER A 212 9.54 -3.24 -10.51
CA SER A 212 10.37 -3.30 -11.73
C SER A 212 10.48 -4.73 -12.27
N ASP A 213 10.97 -4.86 -13.50
CA ASP A 213 11.26 -6.16 -14.11
C ASP A 213 12.44 -6.88 -13.44
N ALA A 214 13.34 -6.16 -12.79
CA ALA A 214 14.43 -6.74 -12.01
C ALA A 214 13.91 -7.60 -10.83
N ALA A 215 12.69 -7.31 -10.34
CA ALA A 215 12.02 -8.06 -9.28
C ALA A 215 11.00 -9.09 -9.80
N SER A 216 10.98 -9.40 -11.11
CA SER A 216 9.97 -10.28 -11.74
C SER A 216 9.90 -11.70 -11.17
N GLN A 217 10.95 -12.14 -10.48
CA GLN A 217 10.99 -13.46 -9.81
C GLN A 217 10.63 -13.39 -8.31
N ILE A 218 10.32 -12.20 -7.79
CA ILE A 218 9.93 -12.01 -6.38
C ILE A 218 8.41 -11.93 -6.32
N THR A 219 7.76 -12.97 -5.78
CA THR A 219 6.31 -13.00 -5.55
C THR A 219 5.98 -13.77 -4.28
N GLY A 220 4.94 -13.37 -3.55
CA GLY A 220 4.53 -13.95 -2.27
C GLY A 220 5.43 -13.58 -1.09
N ALA A 221 6.38 -12.67 -1.28
CA ALA A 221 7.28 -12.24 -0.23
C ALA A 221 6.58 -11.28 0.75
N ALA A 222 6.98 -11.38 2.04
CA ALA A 222 6.67 -10.43 3.09
C ALA A 222 8.02 -9.88 3.60
N ILE A 223 8.41 -8.71 3.11
CA ILE A 223 9.77 -8.19 3.22
C ILE A 223 9.86 -7.22 4.41
N PRO A 224 10.63 -7.55 5.47
CA PRO A 224 10.84 -6.66 6.60
C PRO A 224 11.73 -5.48 6.22
N VAL A 225 11.36 -4.28 6.69
CA VAL A 225 12.16 -3.05 6.60
C VAL A 225 12.11 -2.38 7.96
N TYR A 226 12.93 -2.84 8.91
CA TYR A 226 12.82 -2.45 10.32
C TYR A 226 13.83 -1.38 10.73
N GLY A 227 14.77 -1.01 9.86
CA GLY A 227 15.82 -0.04 10.17
C GLY A 227 16.75 -0.58 11.26
N LYS A 228 17.03 0.28 12.26
CA LYS A 228 17.88 -0.09 13.42
C LYS A 228 17.06 -0.65 14.60
N GLU A 229 15.79 -0.94 14.39
CA GLU A 229 14.91 -1.59 15.38
C GLU A 229 14.84 -3.12 15.20
N ALA A 230 15.61 -3.65 14.25
CA ALA A 230 15.71 -5.09 14.01
C ALA A 230 16.46 -5.81 15.14
#